data_ddb82506e1ed073ee0be39f40d92fbfd
#
_entry.id   ddb82506e1ed073ee0be39f40d92fbfd
#
_cell.length_a   1.000
_cell.length_b   1.000
_cell.length_c   1.000
_cell.angle_alpha   90.00
_cell.angle_beta   90.00
_cell.angle_gamma   90.00
#
_symmetry.space_group_name_H-M   'P 1'
#
loop_
_entity.id
_entity.type
_entity.pdbx_description
1 polymer ?
#
loop_
_entity_poly.entity_id
_entity_poly.type
_entity_poly.pdbx_seq_one_letter_code
_entity_poly.pdbx_strand_id
1 'polypeptide(L)'
;MSIYAISDLHLSFNTNKPMNIFGWDDYENKIKEDWIKKVKEEDLVLLPGDFSWEMKLENTYKDFNFIAELPGKKLLLKGNHDFWWTTLKSMREFLQKNNLENIDFLYNNSYSFENKIIAGTRGWNILSEEEKDKKIVKREATRLELSIRDGIENFQDENNSKEIIVCMHYPPITTENTRNEFTDILEKYNVKKCIYGHLHGKAHENAIEGIHNGVEYIMTSCDYTKFTLIKI
;
A
#
# COMPACT_ATOMS: atom_id res chain seq x y z
N MET A 1 -14.58 14.00 2.16
CA MET A 1 -13.77 12.87 2.65
C MET A 1 -12.36 12.98 2.09
N SER A 2 -11.34 12.53 2.82
CA SER A 2 -9.92 12.60 2.41
C SER A 2 -9.33 11.21 2.29
N ILE A 3 -8.22 11.09 1.51
CA ILE A 3 -7.42 9.87 1.45
C ILE A 3 -6.08 10.17 2.11
N TYR A 4 -5.62 9.28 2.97
CA TYR A 4 -4.30 9.30 3.59
C TYR A 4 -3.56 8.02 3.24
N ALA A 5 -2.23 8.04 3.35
CA ALA A 5 -1.41 6.85 3.18
C ALA A 5 -0.26 6.81 4.17
N ILE A 6 0.10 5.61 4.58
CA ILE A 6 1.32 5.25 5.31
C ILE A 6 1.58 3.77 5.06
N SER A 7 2.82 3.37 4.86
CA SER A 7 3.18 1.96 4.63
C SER A 7 4.26 1.48 5.58
N ASP A 8 4.56 0.19 5.50
CA ASP A 8 5.69 -0.40 6.19
C ASP A 8 5.61 -0.24 7.73
N LEU A 9 4.42 -0.48 8.28
CA LEU A 9 4.19 -0.33 9.72
C LEU A 9 4.97 -1.37 10.54
N HIS A 10 5.28 -2.51 9.96
CA HIS A 10 6.07 -3.56 10.59
C HIS A 10 5.64 -3.87 12.02
N LEU A 11 4.31 -3.89 12.26
CA LEU A 11 3.76 -4.17 13.58
C LEU A 11 4.19 -5.56 14.09
N SER A 12 4.39 -5.67 15.39
CA SER A 12 4.90 -6.88 16.01
C SER A 12 4.37 -7.11 17.43
N PHE A 13 3.10 -6.75 17.69
CA PHE A 13 2.50 -6.83 19.01
C PHE A 13 2.40 -8.25 19.59
N ASN A 14 2.52 -9.26 18.74
CA ASN A 14 2.49 -10.66 19.16
C ASN A 14 3.79 -11.43 18.83
N THR A 15 4.73 -10.81 18.12
CA THR A 15 6.02 -11.40 17.78
C THR A 15 7.17 -10.64 18.42
N ASN A 16 8.30 -11.29 18.68
CA ASN A 16 9.48 -10.64 19.25
C ASN A 16 10.40 -10.11 18.14
N LYS A 17 9.92 -9.09 17.42
CA LYS A 17 10.70 -8.37 16.40
C LYS A 17 10.63 -6.87 16.65
N PRO A 18 11.35 -6.37 17.66
CA PRO A 18 11.28 -4.96 18.04
C PRO A 18 11.96 -4.09 16.98
N MET A 19 11.26 -3.07 16.50
CA MET A 19 11.77 -2.14 15.49
C MET A 19 12.70 -1.07 16.08
N ASN A 20 12.77 -0.94 17.41
CA ASN A 20 13.69 -0.03 18.09
C ASN A 20 15.19 -0.30 17.79
N ILE A 21 15.55 -1.54 17.41
CA ILE A 21 16.91 -1.86 16.96
C ILE A 21 17.30 -1.11 15.67
N PHE A 22 16.30 -0.60 14.92
CA PHE A 22 16.49 0.24 13.74
C PHE A 22 16.29 1.74 14.06
N GLY A 23 16.18 2.10 15.35
CA GLY A 23 15.95 3.48 15.78
C GLY A 23 14.49 3.93 15.70
N TRP A 24 13.54 3.00 15.61
CA TRP A 24 12.11 3.31 15.57
C TRP A 24 11.51 3.33 16.99
N ASP A 25 12.03 4.21 17.82
CA ASP A 25 11.56 4.31 19.21
C ASP A 25 10.15 4.88 19.27
N ASP A 26 9.25 4.17 19.97
CA ASP A 26 7.86 4.56 20.23
C ASP A 26 7.06 4.90 18.95
N TYR A 27 7.37 4.22 17.85
CA TYR A 27 6.84 4.55 16.54
C TYR A 27 5.33 4.26 16.43
N GLU A 28 4.84 3.23 17.09
CA GLU A 28 3.41 2.87 17.10
C GLU A 28 2.58 4.01 17.71
N ASN A 29 3.04 4.61 18.82
CA ASN A 29 2.36 5.75 19.44
C ASN A 29 2.43 6.99 18.54
N LYS A 30 3.58 7.27 17.91
CA LYS A 30 3.71 8.39 16.96
C LYS A 30 2.72 8.26 15.80
N ILE A 31 2.61 7.07 15.20
CA ILE A 31 1.64 6.78 14.14
C ILE A 31 0.22 6.98 14.66
N LYS A 32 -0.11 6.43 15.83
CA LYS A 32 -1.44 6.53 16.44
C LYS A 32 -1.85 7.99 16.70
N GLU A 33 -0.97 8.78 17.29
CA GLU A 33 -1.24 10.19 17.59
C GLU A 33 -1.47 11.01 16.32
N ASP A 34 -0.61 10.85 15.30
CA ASP A 34 -0.76 11.54 14.02
C ASP A 34 -2.04 11.09 13.28
N TRP A 35 -2.34 9.80 13.33
CA TRP A 35 -3.55 9.23 12.72
C TRP A 35 -4.83 9.84 13.32
N ILE A 36 -4.97 9.79 14.65
CA ILE A 36 -6.14 10.36 15.38
C ILE A 36 -6.29 11.86 15.10
N LYS A 37 -5.16 12.58 14.97
CA LYS A 37 -5.17 14.03 14.68
C LYS A 37 -5.65 14.35 13.27
N LYS A 38 -5.35 13.50 12.29
CA LYS A 38 -5.58 13.80 10.85
C LYS A 38 -6.82 13.16 10.28
N VAL A 39 -7.09 11.91 10.64
CA VAL A 39 -8.08 11.04 9.99
C VAL A 39 -9.41 11.11 10.72
N LYS A 40 -10.50 11.15 9.97
CA LYS A 40 -11.89 11.09 10.46
C LYS A 40 -12.51 9.74 10.09
N GLU A 41 -13.65 9.40 10.70
CA GLU A 41 -14.35 8.12 10.45
C GLU A 41 -14.73 7.90 8.99
N GLU A 42 -15.04 8.98 8.27
CA GLU A 42 -15.42 8.94 6.86
C GLU A 42 -14.24 8.87 5.87
N ASP A 43 -12.99 9.03 6.34
CA ASP A 43 -11.80 9.04 5.49
C ASP A 43 -11.31 7.62 5.13
N LEU A 44 -10.45 7.54 4.12
CA LEU A 44 -9.80 6.30 3.70
C LEU A 44 -8.29 6.39 3.99
N VAL A 45 -7.74 5.32 4.55
CA VAL A 45 -6.29 5.16 4.75
C VAL A 45 -5.78 3.99 3.94
N LEU A 46 -4.82 4.27 3.07
CA LEU A 46 -4.14 3.30 2.22
C LEU A 46 -2.87 2.82 2.92
N LEU A 47 -2.69 1.50 2.96
CA LEU A 47 -1.55 0.84 3.60
C LEU A 47 -0.80 -0.01 2.57
N PRO A 48 0.17 0.59 1.83
CA PRO A 48 0.89 -0.07 0.74
C PRO A 48 1.91 -1.13 1.15
N GLY A 49 1.53 -2.07 2.03
CA GLY A 49 2.32 -3.26 2.35
C GLY A 49 3.21 -3.16 3.57
N ASP A 50 3.81 -4.30 3.91
CA ASP A 50 4.65 -4.53 5.07
C ASP A 50 3.99 -4.08 6.39
N PHE A 51 2.77 -4.61 6.57
CA PHE A 51 1.91 -4.25 7.68
C PHE A 51 2.36 -4.92 8.99
N SER A 52 2.63 -6.23 8.96
CA SER A 52 2.90 -7.02 10.17
C SER A 52 4.00 -8.06 9.96
N TRP A 53 4.83 -8.25 10.99
CA TRP A 53 5.86 -9.29 11.04
C TRP A 53 5.33 -10.70 11.31
N GLU A 54 4.02 -10.88 11.48
CA GLU A 54 3.46 -12.19 11.74
C GLU A 54 3.62 -13.15 10.56
N MET A 55 3.81 -14.42 10.88
CA MET A 55 3.98 -15.47 9.87
C MET A 55 2.66 -16.10 9.45
N LYS A 56 1.62 -15.98 10.29
CA LYS A 56 0.31 -16.60 10.08
C LYS A 56 -0.82 -15.63 10.37
N LEU A 57 -1.87 -15.69 9.57
CA LEU A 57 -3.02 -14.80 9.67
C LEU A 57 -3.67 -14.81 11.06
N GLU A 58 -3.82 -15.97 11.68
CA GLU A 58 -4.43 -16.10 13.00
C GLU A 58 -3.67 -15.36 14.12
N ASN A 59 -2.39 -15.08 13.92
CA ASN A 59 -1.55 -14.39 14.90
C ASN A 59 -1.61 -12.87 14.75
N THR A 60 -2.08 -12.35 13.63
CA THR A 60 -2.08 -10.90 13.32
C THR A 60 -3.16 -10.11 14.06
N TYR A 61 -3.99 -10.75 14.88
CA TYR A 61 -5.14 -10.11 15.52
C TYR A 61 -4.79 -8.81 16.25
N LYS A 62 -3.71 -8.79 17.03
CA LYS A 62 -3.30 -7.60 17.80
C LYS A 62 -2.89 -6.45 16.88
N ASP A 63 -2.19 -6.76 15.77
CA ASP A 63 -1.75 -5.77 14.80
C ASP A 63 -2.96 -5.19 14.04
N PHE A 64 -3.90 -6.05 13.63
CA PHE A 64 -5.14 -5.59 13.01
C PHE A 64 -6.03 -4.80 13.98
N ASN A 65 -6.14 -5.24 15.24
CA ASN A 65 -6.92 -4.53 16.25
C ASN A 65 -6.36 -3.13 16.50
N PHE A 66 -5.03 -2.97 16.51
CA PHE A 66 -4.39 -1.67 16.67
C PHE A 66 -4.87 -0.67 15.62
N ILE A 67 -4.91 -1.04 14.32
CA ILE A 67 -5.39 -0.13 13.29
C ILE A 67 -6.92 -0.05 13.24
N ALA A 68 -7.64 -1.09 13.64
CA ALA A 68 -9.10 -1.11 13.65
C ALA A 68 -9.68 -0.10 14.65
N GLU A 69 -9.01 0.12 15.78
CA GLU A 69 -9.39 1.13 16.78
C GLU A 69 -9.14 2.58 16.32
N LEU A 70 -8.39 2.79 15.24
CA LEU A 70 -8.13 4.11 14.67
C LEU A 70 -9.24 4.51 13.70
N PRO A 71 -9.54 5.82 13.55
CA PRO A 71 -10.60 6.29 12.67
C PRO A 71 -10.34 6.02 11.18
N GLY A 72 -11.40 6.02 10.40
CA GLY A 72 -11.38 5.85 8.95
C GLY A 72 -11.41 4.39 8.48
N LYS A 73 -11.67 4.18 7.19
CA LYS A 73 -11.57 2.87 6.54
C LYS A 73 -10.12 2.59 6.15
N LYS A 74 -9.67 1.34 6.25
CA LYS A 74 -8.31 0.92 5.91
C LYS A 74 -8.32 -0.02 4.72
N LEU A 75 -7.46 0.24 3.76
CA LEU A 75 -7.26 -0.62 2.61
C LEU A 75 -5.80 -1.07 2.55
N LEU A 76 -5.57 -2.36 2.79
CA LEU A 76 -4.25 -2.95 2.87
C LEU A 76 -3.84 -3.58 1.54
N LEU A 77 -2.61 -3.34 1.13
CA LEU A 77 -1.93 -4.06 0.06
C LEU A 77 -0.87 -4.98 0.68
N LYS A 78 -0.52 -6.06 -0.02
CA LYS A 78 0.55 -6.97 0.41
C LYS A 78 1.94 -6.35 0.21
N GLY A 79 2.79 -6.42 1.22
CA GLY A 79 4.24 -6.21 1.10
C GLY A 79 5.03 -7.52 0.96
N ASN A 80 6.36 -7.43 1.02
CA ASN A 80 7.22 -8.62 0.94
C ASN A 80 7.39 -9.32 2.29
N HIS A 81 7.21 -8.62 3.39
CA HIS A 81 7.26 -9.19 4.74
C HIS A 81 5.90 -9.64 5.28
N ASP A 82 4.79 -9.42 4.55
CA ASP A 82 3.48 -9.92 4.93
C ASP A 82 3.34 -11.42 4.62
N PHE A 83 4.07 -12.25 5.37
CA PHE A 83 4.07 -13.72 5.21
C PHE A 83 2.73 -14.34 5.61
N TRP A 84 1.97 -13.68 6.50
CA TRP A 84 0.62 -14.04 6.92
C TRP A 84 -0.43 -13.93 5.81
N TRP A 85 -0.13 -13.22 4.73
CA TRP A 85 -1.06 -12.96 3.63
C TRP A 85 -1.46 -14.24 2.91
N THR A 86 -2.76 -14.48 2.79
CA THR A 86 -3.33 -15.68 2.17
C THR A 86 -4.38 -15.32 1.12
N THR A 87 -5.43 -16.10 0.94
CA THR A 87 -6.49 -15.78 -0.01
C THR A 87 -7.36 -14.64 0.49
N LEU A 88 -7.88 -13.81 -0.43
CA LEU A 88 -8.79 -12.71 -0.07
C LEU A 88 -9.98 -13.21 0.76
N LYS A 89 -10.54 -14.37 0.40
CA LYS A 89 -11.64 -15.00 1.13
C LYS A 89 -11.25 -15.28 2.59
N SER A 90 -10.13 -15.98 2.82
CA SER A 90 -9.70 -16.33 4.18
C SER A 90 -9.38 -15.08 5.03
N MET A 91 -8.80 -14.06 4.43
CA MET A 91 -8.50 -12.81 5.13
C MET A 91 -9.79 -12.06 5.50
N ARG A 92 -10.78 -11.99 4.63
CA ARG A 92 -12.08 -11.38 4.94
C ARG A 92 -12.88 -12.17 5.99
N GLU A 93 -12.85 -13.50 5.93
CA GLU A 93 -13.44 -14.36 6.97
C GLU A 93 -12.77 -14.12 8.34
N PHE A 94 -11.45 -13.93 8.37
CA PHE A 94 -10.71 -13.57 9.58
C PHE A 94 -11.16 -12.19 10.13
N LEU A 95 -11.28 -11.17 9.30
CA LEU A 95 -11.76 -9.85 9.71
C LEU A 95 -13.18 -9.93 10.28
N GLN A 96 -14.09 -10.61 9.59
CA GLN A 96 -15.47 -10.78 10.03
C GLN A 96 -15.57 -11.50 11.37
N LYS A 97 -14.82 -12.61 11.53
CA LYS A 97 -14.77 -13.36 12.78
C LYS A 97 -14.31 -12.54 13.99
N ASN A 98 -13.48 -11.54 13.75
CA ASN A 98 -12.90 -10.68 14.78
C ASN A 98 -13.56 -9.29 14.89
N ASN A 99 -14.69 -9.05 14.18
CA ASN A 99 -15.40 -7.77 14.14
C ASN A 99 -14.53 -6.57 13.69
N LEU A 100 -13.65 -6.78 12.71
CA LEU A 100 -12.74 -5.77 12.16
C LEU A 100 -13.33 -5.22 10.83
N GLU A 101 -14.48 -4.55 10.91
CA GLU A 101 -15.32 -4.20 9.75
C GLU A 101 -14.79 -3.02 8.93
N ASN A 102 -13.89 -2.20 9.48
CA ASN A 102 -13.34 -1.01 8.82
C ASN A 102 -12.04 -1.27 8.06
N ILE A 103 -11.72 -2.55 7.79
CA ILE A 103 -10.51 -3.00 7.09
C ILE A 103 -10.90 -3.86 5.89
N ASP A 104 -10.22 -3.67 4.76
CA ASP A 104 -10.30 -4.58 3.61
C ASP A 104 -8.95 -4.62 2.86
N PHE A 105 -8.87 -5.42 1.78
CA PHE A 105 -7.64 -5.76 1.10
C PHE A 105 -7.69 -5.44 -0.40
N LEU A 106 -6.67 -4.75 -0.88
CA LEU A 106 -6.41 -4.55 -2.30
C LEU A 106 -5.58 -5.74 -2.81
N TYR A 107 -6.24 -6.66 -3.52
CA TYR A 107 -5.63 -7.91 -3.97
C TYR A 107 -6.19 -8.37 -5.32
N ASN A 108 -5.67 -7.84 -6.41
CA ASN A 108 -6.13 -8.04 -7.80
C ASN A 108 -7.58 -7.54 -8.03
N ASN A 109 -8.06 -6.66 -7.21
CA ASN A 109 -9.34 -5.97 -7.27
C ASN A 109 -9.10 -4.46 -7.21
N SER A 110 -10.15 -3.68 -7.17
CA SER A 110 -10.11 -2.23 -7.03
C SER A 110 -11.19 -1.74 -6.08
N TYR A 111 -11.11 -0.47 -5.70
CA TYR A 111 -12.08 0.20 -4.84
C TYR A 111 -12.45 1.55 -5.41
N SER A 112 -13.69 1.98 -5.18
CA SER A 112 -14.12 3.34 -5.43
C SER A 112 -14.22 4.10 -4.11
N PHE A 113 -13.64 5.28 -4.08
CA PHE A 113 -13.78 6.20 -2.95
C PHE A 113 -13.95 7.61 -3.49
N GLU A 114 -15.10 8.22 -3.23
CA GLU A 114 -15.48 9.50 -3.83
C GLU A 114 -15.36 9.47 -5.37
N ASN A 115 -14.63 10.44 -5.92
CA ASN A 115 -14.29 10.53 -7.33
C ASN A 115 -12.98 9.84 -7.70
N LYS A 116 -12.56 8.86 -6.91
CA LYS A 116 -11.29 8.14 -7.12
C LYS A 116 -11.54 6.65 -7.32
N ILE A 117 -10.69 6.04 -8.14
CA ILE A 117 -10.52 4.59 -8.27
C ILE A 117 -9.18 4.25 -7.64
N ILE A 118 -9.18 3.32 -6.70
CA ILE A 118 -7.98 2.82 -6.04
C ILE A 118 -7.67 1.44 -6.60
N ALA A 119 -6.51 1.30 -7.23
CA ALA A 119 -6.01 0.05 -7.80
C ALA A 119 -4.58 -0.22 -7.31
N GLY A 120 -4.07 -1.43 -7.53
CA GLY A 120 -2.70 -1.69 -7.11
C GLY A 120 -2.22 -3.11 -7.23
N THR A 121 -0.92 -3.26 -7.00
CA THR A 121 -0.21 -4.54 -6.92
C THR A 121 0.97 -4.42 -5.96
N ARG A 122 1.45 -5.56 -5.44
CA ARG A 122 2.68 -5.55 -4.65
C ARG A 122 3.87 -4.98 -5.42
N GLY A 123 3.95 -5.21 -6.73
CA GLY A 123 5.15 -4.95 -7.51
C GLY A 123 6.27 -5.95 -7.20
N TRP A 124 7.47 -5.67 -7.70
CA TRP A 124 8.69 -6.44 -7.44
C TRP A 124 9.93 -5.61 -7.75
N ASN A 125 11.12 -6.14 -7.38
CA ASN A 125 12.40 -5.51 -7.68
C ASN A 125 12.66 -5.43 -9.20
N ILE A 126 12.54 -4.23 -9.77
CA ILE A 126 12.73 -3.96 -11.20
C ILE A 126 14.21 -3.86 -11.63
N LEU A 127 15.14 -3.87 -10.66
CA LEU A 127 16.58 -3.83 -10.92
C LEU A 127 17.21 -5.23 -10.96
N SER A 128 16.45 -6.27 -10.60
CA SER A 128 16.98 -7.63 -10.58
C SER A 128 17.15 -8.18 -12.00
N GLU A 129 18.35 -8.66 -12.30
CA GLU A 129 18.68 -9.34 -13.56
C GLU A 129 18.34 -10.83 -13.56
N GLU A 130 17.90 -11.38 -12.41
CA GLU A 130 17.55 -12.78 -12.29
C GLU A 130 16.26 -13.12 -13.07
N GLU A 131 16.29 -14.17 -13.87
CA GLU A 131 15.15 -14.61 -14.69
C GLU A 131 13.89 -14.92 -13.86
N LYS A 132 14.05 -15.40 -12.63
CA LYS A 132 12.93 -15.62 -11.71
C LYS A 132 12.24 -14.32 -11.36
N ASP A 133 13.01 -13.25 -11.10
CA ASP A 133 12.49 -11.95 -10.72
C ASP A 133 11.83 -11.25 -11.92
N LYS A 134 12.40 -11.32 -13.09
CA LYS A 134 11.79 -10.83 -14.34
C LYS A 134 10.42 -11.47 -14.59
N LYS A 135 10.25 -12.76 -14.29
CA LYS A 135 8.95 -13.44 -14.37
C LYS A 135 7.96 -12.90 -13.32
N ILE A 136 8.45 -12.57 -12.12
CA ILE A 136 7.61 -11.97 -11.07
C ILE A 136 7.20 -10.56 -11.48
N VAL A 137 8.12 -9.73 -11.99
CA VAL A 137 7.81 -8.38 -12.51
C VAL A 137 6.68 -8.45 -13.53
N LYS A 138 6.79 -9.30 -14.55
CA LYS A 138 5.73 -9.48 -15.57
C LYS A 138 4.38 -9.89 -14.96
N ARG A 139 4.40 -10.80 -13.99
CA ARG A 139 3.18 -11.22 -13.29
C ARG A 139 2.56 -10.08 -12.50
N GLU A 140 3.36 -9.33 -11.75
CA GLU A 140 2.87 -8.21 -10.96
C GLU A 140 2.40 -7.04 -11.87
N ALA A 141 3.04 -6.80 -13.01
CA ALA A 141 2.57 -5.87 -14.03
C ALA A 141 1.19 -6.28 -14.59
N THR A 142 1.01 -7.58 -14.91
CA THR A 142 -0.30 -8.10 -15.31
C THR A 142 -1.36 -7.90 -14.22
N ARG A 143 -1.02 -8.11 -12.95
CA ARG A 143 -1.92 -7.90 -11.80
C ARG A 143 -2.30 -6.42 -11.63
N LEU A 144 -1.34 -5.52 -11.82
CA LEU A 144 -1.60 -4.08 -11.81
C LEU A 144 -2.62 -3.72 -12.89
N GLU A 145 -2.38 -4.17 -14.12
CA GLU A 145 -3.29 -3.90 -15.23
C GLU A 145 -4.69 -4.46 -15.00
N LEU A 146 -4.79 -5.68 -14.45
CA LEU A 146 -6.09 -6.28 -14.07
C LEU A 146 -6.81 -5.46 -13.00
N SER A 147 -6.09 -5.01 -11.96
CA SER A 147 -6.67 -4.19 -10.89
C SER A 147 -7.18 -2.84 -11.42
N ILE A 148 -6.43 -2.18 -12.30
CA ILE A 148 -6.87 -0.92 -12.94
C ILE A 148 -8.09 -1.14 -13.81
N ARG A 149 -8.09 -2.19 -14.64
CA ARG A 149 -9.23 -2.52 -15.51
C ARG A 149 -10.48 -2.86 -14.71
N ASP A 150 -10.36 -3.64 -13.64
CA ASP A 150 -11.46 -3.91 -12.71
C ASP A 150 -12.07 -2.60 -12.19
N GLY A 151 -11.24 -1.62 -11.85
CA GLY A 151 -11.69 -0.31 -11.39
C GLY A 151 -12.40 0.50 -12.48
N ILE A 152 -11.88 0.48 -13.69
CA ILE A 152 -12.50 1.17 -14.83
C ILE A 152 -13.84 0.52 -15.18
N GLU A 153 -13.90 -0.80 -15.27
CA GLU A 153 -15.11 -1.54 -15.64
C GLU A 153 -16.23 -1.40 -14.62
N ASN A 154 -15.90 -1.36 -13.31
CA ASN A 154 -16.91 -1.35 -12.24
C ASN A 154 -17.27 0.04 -11.73
N PHE A 155 -16.36 1.03 -11.82
CA PHE A 155 -16.53 2.30 -11.10
C PHE A 155 -16.39 3.55 -11.96
N GLN A 156 -15.82 3.48 -13.17
CA GLN A 156 -15.70 4.65 -14.04
C GLN A 156 -17.07 5.05 -14.57
N ASP A 157 -17.33 6.34 -14.69
CA ASP A 157 -18.51 6.86 -15.32
C ASP A 157 -18.34 7.05 -16.83
N GLU A 158 -19.42 7.38 -17.53
CA GLU A 158 -19.43 7.58 -18.99
C GLU A 158 -18.45 8.68 -19.45
N ASN A 159 -18.11 9.62 -18.57
CA ASN A 159 -17.21 10.74 -18.86
C ASN A 159 -15.76 10.44 -18.48
N ASN A 160 -15.45 9.25 -17.95
CA ASN A 160 -14.14 8.90 -17.37
C ASN A 160 -13.64 9.94 -16.35
N SER A 161 -14.55 10.44 -15.51
CA SER A 161 -14.28 11.56 -14.60
C SER A 161 -13.51 11.18 -13.35
N LYS A 162 -13.49 9.89 -12.98
CA LYS A 162 -12.77 9.44 -11.78
C LYS A 162 -11.29 9.33 -12.03
N GLU A 163 -10.51 9.90 -11.13
CA GLU A 163 -9.05 9.79 -11.14
C GLU A 163 -8.60 8.44 -10.59
N ILE A 164 -7.59 7.86 -11.23
CA ILE A 164 -7.00 6.59 -10.81
C ILE A 164 -5.79 6.87 -9.92
N ILE A 165 -5.82 6.29 -8.71
CA ILE A 165 -4.70 6.24 -7.77
C ILE A 165 -4.23 4.79 -7.68
N VAL A 166 -2.93 4.58 -7.85
CA VAL A 166 -2.31 3.26 -7.75
C VAL A 166 -1.53 3.14 -6.46
N CYS A 167 -1.72 2.01 -5.77
CA CYS A 167 -0.92 1.61 -4.62
C CYS A 167 0.04 0.50 -5.03
N MET A 168 1.33 0.66 -4.74
CA MET A 168 2.35 -0.38 -4.90
C MET A 168 3.15 -0.52 -3.61
N HIS A 169 3.69 -1.71 -3.35
CA HIS A 169 4.65 -1.82 -2.24
C HIS A 169 6.06 -1.53 -2.73
N TYR A 170 6.54 -2.27 -3.75
CA TYR A 170 7.82 -1.96 -4.36
C TYR A 170 7.78 -0.67 -5.19
N PRO A 171 8.85 0.12 -5.20
CA PRO A 171 8.95 1.28 -6.08
C PRO A 171 8.73 0.90 -7.55
N PRO A 172 7.79 1.54 -8.26
CA PRO A 172 7.59 1.28 -9.69
C PRO A 172 8.62 1.97 -10.59
N ILE A 173 9.40 2.87 -10.01
CA ILE A 173 10.40 3.70 -10.68
C ILE A 173 11.61 3.88 -9.78
N THR A 174 12.81 3.89 -10.36
CA THR A 174 14.08 4.18 -9.67
C THR A 174 14.94 5.09 -10.53
N THR A 175 16.01 5.65 -9.97
CA THR A 175 16.98 6.46 -10.74
C THR A 175 17.65 5.68 -11.87
N GLU A 176 17.79 4.36 -11.73
CA GLU A 176 18.43 3.48 -12.70
C GLU A 176 17.43 2.88 -13.71
N ASN A 177 16.13 2.85 -13.38
CA ASN A 177 15.08 2.29 -14.22
C ASN A 177 13.83 3.18 -14.17
N THR A 178 13.82 4.20 -15.02
CA THR A 178 12.72 5.17 -15.12
C THR A 178 11.64 4.75 -16.11
N ARG A 179 11.87 3.67 -16.89
CA ARG A 179 10.91 3.15 -17.86
C ARG A 179 10.90 1.62 -17.86
N ASN A 180 9.75 1.06 -17.52
CA ASN A 180 9.54 -0.38 -17.35
C ASN A 180 8.05 -0.72 -17.47
N GLU A 181 7.69 -1.98 -17.32
CA GLU A 181 6.32 -2.47 -17.45
C GLU A 181 5.32 -1.74 -16.53
N PHE A 182 5.72 -1.36 -15.32
CA PHE A 182 4.84 -0.65 -14.40
C PHE A 182 4.60 0.79 -14.85
N THR A 183 5.66 1.54 -15.17
CA THR A 183 5.54 2.92 -15.63
C THR A 183 4.75 3.01 -16.95
N ASP A 184 4.94 2.06 -17.87
CA ASP A 184 4.18 2.01 -19.11
C ASP A 184 2.68 1.78 -18.86
N ILE A 185 2.31 0.95 -17.87
CA ILE A 185 0.91 0.74 -17.47
C ILE A 185 0.33 2.00 -16.81
N LEU A 186 1.07 2.64 -15.89
CA LEU A 186 0.60 3.85 -15.23
C LEU A 186 0.32 4.97 -16.23
N GLU A 187 1.21 5.17 -17.21
CA GLU A 187 1.04 6.14 -18.28
C GLU A 187 -0.14 5.77 -19.21
N LYS A 188 -0.23 4.51 -19.64
CA LYS A 188 -1.29 3.99 -20.53
C LYS A 188 -2.69 4.27 -19.98
N TYR A 189 -2.88 4.12 -18.67
CA TYR A 189 -4.18 4.31 -18.01
C TYR A 189 -4.36 5.70 -17.41
N ASN A 190 -3.46 6.66 -17.72
CA ASN A 190 -3.52 8.04 -17.23
C ASN A 190 -3.66 8.12 -15.70
N VAL A 191 -2.94 7.24 -14.99
CA VAL A 191 -2.89 7.23 -13.53
C VAL A 191 -2.36 8.58 -13.04
N LYS A 192 -3.03 9.18 -12.07
CA LYS A 192 -2.64 10.51 -11.57
C LYS A 192 -1.62 10.43 -10.46
N LYS A 193 -1.76 9.44 -9.59
CA LYS A 193 -0.85 9.24 -8.45
C LYS A 193 -0.48 7.76 -8.33
N CYS A 194 0.79 7.52 -8.03
CA CYS A 194 1.28 6.22 -7.62
C CYS A 194 1.96 6.35 -6.26
N ILE A 195 1.35 5.75 -5.23
CA ILE A 195 1.92 5.72 -3.88
C ILE A 195 2.65 4.39 -3.67
N TYR A 196 3.78 4.42 -2.98
CA TYR A 196 4.59 3.23 -2.76
C TYR A 196 5.35 3.29 -1.44
N GLY A 197 5.90 2.14 -1.00
CA GLY A 197 6.66 1.99 0.23
C GLY A 197 8.01 1.30 0.02
N HIS A 198 8.32 0.32 0.87
CA HIS A 198 9.44 -0.62 0.78
C HIS A 198 10.83 -0.07 1.09
N LEU A 199 11.13 1.18 0.79
CA LEU A 199 12.45 1.75 1.00
C LEU A 199 12.62 2.22 2.44
N HIS A 200 13.70 1.80 3.09
CA HIS A 200 14.02 2.13 4.48
C HIS A 200 15.45 2.66 4.64
N GLY A 201 15.65 3.52 5.65
CA GLY A 201 16.95 4.02 6.04
C GLY A 201 17.73 4.64 4.87
N LYS A 202 18.91 4.12 4.54
CA LYS A 202 19.71 4.63 3.42
C LYS A 202 19.06 4.46 2.06
N ALA A 203 18.16 3.49 1.88
CA ALA A 203 17.46 3.29 0.62
C ALA A 203 16.51 4.45 0.28
N HIS A 204 16.17 5.32 1.23
CA HIS A 204 15.42 6.56 0.97
C HIS A 204 16.06 7.45 -0.09
N GLU A 205 17.40 7.42 -0.24
CA GLU A 205 18.12 8.19 -1.26
C GLU A 205 17.75 7.79 -2.69
N ASN A 206 17.19 6.60 -2.87
CA ASN A 206 16.73 6.08 -4.16
C ASN A 206 15.24 6.35 -4.44
N ALA A 207 14.53 7.02 -3.52
CA ALA A 207 13.13 7.35 -3.71
C ALA A 207 12.97 8.37 -4.83
N ILE A 208 12.04 8.08 -5.74
CA ILE A 208 11.63 9.03 -6.77
C ILE A 208 10.28 9.60 -6.37
N GLU A 209 10.22 10.92 -6.16
CA GLU A 209 9.00 11.64 -5.82
C GLU A 209 8.71 12.76 -6.84
N GLY A 210 7.47 13.24 -6.81
CA GLY A 210 6.99 14.27 -7.72
C GLY A 210 6.47 13.73 -9.04
N ILE A 211 6.30 14.61 -10.01
CA ILE A 211 5.66 14.29 -11.29
C ILE A 211 6.68 13.81 -12.31
N HIS A 212 6.53 12.58 -12.76
CA HIS A 212 7.30 12.00 -13.87
C HIS A 212 6.30 11.45 -14.91
N ASN A 213 6.42 11.92 -16.15
CA ASN A 213 5.56 11.52 -17.28
C ASN A 213 4.04 11.61 -16.97
N GLY A 214 3.64 12.64 -16.21
CA GLY A 214 2.22 12.87 -15.86
C GLY A 214 1.67 12.05 -14.69
N VAL A 215 2.49 11.21 -14.05
CA VAL A 215 2.18 10.48 -12.83
C VAL A 215 2.92 11.12 -11.65
N GLU A 216 2.20 11.42 -10.57
CA GLU A 216 2.80 11.87 -9.31
C GLU A 216 3.18 10.66 -8.46
N TYR A 217 4.48 10.50 -8.17
CA TYR A 217 5.01 9.43 -7.32
C TYR A 217 5.18 9.92 -5.89
N ILE A 218 4.69 9.15 -4.92
CA ILE A 218 4.70 9.53 -3.49
C ILE A 218 5.16 8.33 -2.67
N MET A 219 6.26 8.49 -1.93
CA MET A 219 6.75 7.48 -1.01
C MET A 219 6.07 7.60 0.35
N THR A 220 5.65 6.47 0.91
CA THR A 220 4.83 6.42 2.13
C THR A 220 5.40 5.55 3.24
N SER A 221 6.65 5.03 3.11
CA SER A 221 7.29 4.27 4.18
C SER A 221 7.32 5.07 5.48
N CYS A 222 6.88 4.48 6.57
CA CYS A 222 6.61 5.22 7.81
C CYS A 222 7.86 5.89 8.41
N ASP A 223 9.04 5.29 8.29
CA ASP A 223 10.29 5.91 8.73
C ASP A 223 10.72 7.10 7.85
N TYR A 224 10.42 7.05 6.54
CA TYR A 224 10.62 8.17 5.64
C TYR A 224 9.71 9.35 5.98
N THR A 225 8.44 9.08 6.22
CA THR A 225 7.44 10.10 6.58
C THR A 225 7.51 10.53 8.04
N LYS A 226 8.53 10.06 8.80
CA LYS A 226 8.70 10.32 10.24
C LYS A 226 7.48 9.90 11.05
N PHE A 227 6.93 8.73 10.71
CA PHE A 227 5.76 8.11 11.35
C PHE A 227 4.50 8.94 11.27
N THR A 228 4.34 9.72 10.19
CA THR A 228 3.16 10.55 9.96
C THR A 228 2.45 10.16 8.65
N LEU A 229 1.13 10.23 8.64
CA LEU A 229 0.32 9.96 7.46
C LEU A 229 0.44 11.08 6.44
N ILE A 230 0.55 10.71 5.17
CA ILE A 230 0.58 11.64 4.04
C ILE A 230 -0.84 11.77 3.48
N LYS A 231 -1.28 12.99 3.22
CA LYS A 231 -2.55 13.24 2.53
C LYS A 231 -2.34 13.09 1.02
N ILE A 232 -3.18 12.29 0.37
CA ILE A 232 -3.13 11.93 -1.05
C ILE A 232 -4.04 12.82 -1.91
#